data_acba9a396d79a6c00e5788064f0c2b2d
#
_entry.id   acba9a396d79a6c00e5788064f0c2b2d
#
_cell.length_a   1.000
_cell.length_b   1.000
_cell.length_c   1.000
_cell.angle_alpha   90.00
_cell.angle_beta   90.00
_cell.angle_gamma   90.00
#
_symmetry.space_group_name_H-M   'P 1'
#
loop_
_entity.id
_entity.type
_entity.pdbx_description
1 polymer ?
#
loop_
_entity_poly.entity_id
_entity_poly.type
_entity_poly.pdbx_seq_one_letter_code
_entity_poly.pdbx_strand_id
1 'polypeptide(L)'
;MFDVGHVLYGSNNYGLDGPDSDKDYKVLLCPDSEDFYFYKKVEKNDVPNGLDKEHYSPMDVRTFDRNLRAGNPNCLEMLWSKETEDLYFDLETYMDEARSMFENGYLVMVFPQFFSAVKGVVFNSLSRYGVNRKSASRALFWKHFVERVALHDFVVCDEFWSCGLARELRFDETMDVPLLEDLEYGFRFLENWVLKKAEDAYLALDDAKLLRYKEMAAHLQERMKQFVFGNLVEELCEKNY
;
A
#
# COMPACT_ATOMS: atom_id res chain seq x y z
N MET A 1 7.24 3.66 21.44
CA MET A 1 7.47 3.47 19.97
C MET A 1 8.38 4.58 19.47
N PHE A 2 9.25 4.29 18.54
CA PHE A 2 10.13 5.29 17.91
C PHE A 2 9.96 5.26 16.39
N ASP A 3 10.23 6.41 15.77
CA ASP A 3 10.11 6.65 14.35
C ASP A 3 11.28 5.97 13.60
N VAL A 4 10.96 5.25 12.53
CA VAL A 4 11.95 4.58 11.66
C VAL A 4 11.83 4.99 10.19
N GLY A 5 11.03 6.01 9.92
CA GLY A 5 10.94 6.66 8.61
C GLY A 5 9.55 7.04 8.17
N HIS A 6 9.51 7.95 7.22
CA HIS A 6 8.29 8.47 6.62
C HIS A 6 8.19 8.05 5.17
N VAL A 7 6.99 7.70 4.74
CA VAL A 7 6.72 7.25 3.37
C VAL A 7 5.52 8.01 2.82
N LEU A 8 5.72 8.77 1.75
CA LEU A 8 4.64 9.46 1.05
C LEU A 8 3.65 8.45 0.48
N TYR A 9 2.35 8.73 0.63
CA TYR A 9 1.29 7.88 0.08
C TYR A 9 0.10 8.70 -0.43
N GLY A 10 -0.88 8.04 -1.07
CA GLY A 10 -2.10 8.68 -1.53
C GLY A 10 -1.96 9.35 -2.89
N SER A 11 -2.71 10.45 -3.11
CA SER A 11 -2.85 11.10 -4.42
C SER A 11 -1.53 11.58 -5.02
N ASN A 12 -0.57 11.93 -4.18
CA ASN A 12 0.77 12.37 -4.62
C ASN A 12 1.54 11.25 -5.34
N ASN A 13 1.41 10.00 -4.86
CA ASN A 13 2.05 8.86 -5.53
C ASN A 13 1.46 8.55 -6.90
N TYR A 14 0.18 8.85 -7.12
CA TYR A 14 -0.52 8.53 -8.37
C TYR A 14 -0.47 9.67 -9.40
N GLY A 15 0.12 10.82 -9.06
CA GLY A 15 0.07 12.02 -9.89
C GLY A 15 -1.35 12.62 -10.00
N LEU A 16 -2.17 12.42 -8.97
CA LEU A 16 -3.51 13.01 -8.81
C LEU A 16 -3.51 14.22 -7.85
N ASP A 17 -2.33 14.67 -7.46
CA ASP A 17 -2.10 15.86 -6.65
C ASP A 17 -2.16 17.12 -7.51
N GLY A 18 -2.75 18.19 -6.97
CA GLY A 18 -2.73 19.53 -7.55
C GLY A 18 -1.76 20.43 -6.78
N PRO A 19 -1.56 21.69 -7.23
CA PRO A 19 -0.64 22.64 -6.61
C PRO A 19 -0.91 22.92 -5.13
N ASP A 20 -2.17 22.70 -4.72
CA ASP A 20 -2.63 22.93 -3.35
C ASP A 20 -2.95 21.65 -2.59
N SER A 21 -2.56 20.49 -3.13
CA SER A 21 -2.77 19.21 -2.45
C SER A 21 -1.87 19.08 -1.24
N ASP A 22 -2.44 18.56 -0.16
CA ASP A 22 -1.68 18.16 1.02
C ASP A 22 -0.82 16.94 0.70
N LYS A 23 0.35 16.83 1.33
CA LYS A 23 1.16 15.62 1.32
C LYS A 23 0.74 14.74 2.50
N ASP A 24 0.41 13.50 2.20
CA ASP A 24 0.07 12.50 3.20
C ASP A 24 1.28 11.56 3.40
N TYR A 25 1.79 11.46 4.64
CA TYR A 25 2.87 10.54 5.00
C TYR A 25 2.40 9.45 5.93
N LYS A 26 2.89 8.25 5.72
CA LYS A 26 2.90 7.18 6.72
C LYS A 26 4.19 7.28 7.51
N VAL A 27 4.05 7.47 8.83
CA VAL A 27 5.15 7.38 9.76
C VAL A 27 5.25 5.94 10.23
N LEU A 28 6.32 5.25 9.85
CA LEU A 28 6.59 3.90 10.26
C LEU A 28 7.20 3.91 11.66
N LEU A 29 6.55 3.22 12.58
CA LEU A 29 6.94 3.16 13.98
C LEU A 29 7.38 1.75 14.35
N CYS A 30 8.58 1.63 14.93
CA CYS A 30 9.05 0.42 15.57
C CYS A 30 8.62 0.43 17.05
N PRO A 31 8.10 -0.66 17.61
CA PRO A 31 7.79 -0.73 19.04
C PRO A 31 9.08 -0.69 19.86
N ASP A 32 9.08 0.07 20.96
CA ASP A 32 10.08 -0.05 22.00
C ASP A 32 9.81 -1.28 22.91
N SER A 33 10.67 -1.52 23.88
CA SER A 33 10.57 -2.69 24.76
C SER A 33 9.26 -2.72 25.57
N GLU A 34 8.79 -1.56 26.03
CA GLU A 34 7.54 -1.45 26.79
C GLU A 34 6.33 -1.70 25.88
N ASP A 35 6.27 -1.02 24.73
CA ASP A 35 5.19 -1.16 23.76
C ASP A 35 5.10 -2.58 23.20
N PHE A 36 6.24 -3.24 23.00
CA PHE A 36 6.30 -4.64 22.56
C PHE A 36 5.73 -5.58 23.63
N TYR A 37 6.14 -5.40 24.88
CA TYR A 37 5.74 -6.26 25.99
C TYR A 37 4.24 -6.13 26.31
N PHE A 38 3.71 -4.88 26.28
CA PHE A 38 2.31 -4.61 26.58
C PHE A 38 1.38 -4.65 25.35
N TYR A 39 1.87 -5.03 24.17
CA TYR A 39 1.11 -5.06 22.91
C TYR A 39 0.39 -3.75 22.60
N LYS A 40 1.00 -2.62 22.96
CA LYS A 40 0.42 -1.31 22.75
C LYS A 40 0.13 -1.09 21.25
N LYS A 41 -1.05 -0.56 20.97
CA LYS A 41 -1.43 -0.16 19.61
C LYS A 41 -0.94 1.25 19.33
N VAL A 42 -0.53 1.47 18.09
CA VAL A 42 -0.20 2.80 17.57
C VAL A 42 -1.43 3.70 17.62
N GLU A 43 -1.29 4.87 18.20
CA GLU A 43 -2.32 5.90 18.27
C GLU A 43 -1.95 7.10 17.38
N LYS A 44 -2.96 7.89 16.98
CA LYS A 44 -2.74 9.07 16.14
C LYS A 44 -1.80 10.11 16.79
N ASN A 45 -1.76 10.14 18.12
CA ASN A 45 -0.92 11.06 18.88
C ASN A 45 0.54 10.63 19.00
N ASP A 46 0.88 9.43 18.51
CA ASP A 46 2.26 8.91 18.52
C ASP A 46 3.15 9.58 17.46
N VAL A 47 2.58 10.44 16.61
CA VAL A 47 3.33 11.20 15.61
C VAL A 47 3.09 12.71 15.77
N PRO A 48 4.09 13.56 15.48
CA PRO A 48 3.93 15.00 15.51
C PRO A 48 2.87 15.46 14.47
N ASN A 49 2.21 16.56 14.76
CA ASN A 49 1.42 17.24 13.74
C ASN A 49 2.37 17.78 12.68
N GLY A 50 2.06 17.51 11.40
CA GLY A 50 2.81 18.05 10.27
C GLY A 50 2.78 19.59 10.20
N LEU A 51 3.66 20.12 9.41
CA LEU A 51 3.63 21.52 8.98
C LEU A 51 2.43 21.74 8.05
N ASP A 52 2.13 22.99 7.72
CA ASP A 52 1.06 23.33 6.78
C ASP A 52 1.11 22.45 5.52
N LYS A 53 0.00 21.79 5.20
CA LYS A 53 -0.19 20.87 4.08
C LYS A 53 0.53 19.51 4.19
N GLU A 54 1.05 19.14 5.35
CA GLU A 54 1.59 17.80 5.59
C GLU A 54 0.76 17.07 6.65
N HIS A 55 0.35 15.87 6.33
CA HIS A 55 -0.45 15.03 7.21
C HIS A 55 0.29 13.74 7.50
N TYR A 56 0.62 13.52 8.75
CA TYR A 56 1.28 12.33 9.24
C TYR A 56 0.28 11.35 9.86
N SER A 57 0.39 10.09 9.48
CA SER A 57 -0.43 9.03 10.08
C SER A 57 0.44 7.83 10.46
N PRO A 58 0.42 7.42 11.75
CA PRO A 58 1.30 6.37 12.23
C PRO A 58 0.90 4.99 11.74
N MET A 59 1.89 4.14 11.54
CA MET A 59 1.73 2.72 11.24
C MET A 59 2.85 1.91 11.90
N ASP A 60 2.51 0.95 12.73
CA ASP A 60 3.44 -0.02 13.29
C ASP A 60 4.05 -0.89 12.17
N VAL A 61 5.37 -1.04 12.15
CA VAL A 61 6.08 -1.82 11.12
C VAL A 61 5.62 -3.27 11.01
N ARG A 62 5.19 -3.89 12.12
CA ARG A 62 4.62 -5.25 12.13
C ARG A 62 3.26 -5.30 11.43
N THR A 63 2.48 -4.21 11.56
CA THR A 63 1.20 -4.04 10.85
C THR A 63 1.44 -3.78 9.38
N PHE A 64 2.46 -2.98 9.05
CA PHE A 64 2.90 -2.76 7.68
C PHE A 64 3.26 -4.08 6.99
N ASP A 65 4.20 -4.88 7.57
CA ASP A 65 4.60 -6.19 7.04
C ASP A 65 3.42 -7.13 6.82
N ARG A 66 2.59 -7.30 7.84
CA ARG A 66 1.42 -8.21 7.75
C ARG A 66 0.45 -7.78 6.65
N ASN A 67 0.13 -6.50 6.58
CA ASN A 67 -0.80 -5.96 5.59
C ASN A 67 -0.21 -6.00 4.18
N LEU A 68 1.08 -5.72 4.05
CA LEU A 68 1.79 -5.79 2.77
C LEU A 68 1.74 -7.22 2.21
N ARG A 69 2.12 -8.22 2.99
CA ARG A 69 2.08 -9.63 2.57
C ARG A 69 0.66 -10.15 2.30
N ALA A 70 -0.36 -9.51 2.87
CA ALA A 70 -1.76 -9.77 2.57
C ALA A 70 -2.26 -9.00 1.32
N GLY A 71 -1.41 -8.22 0.65
CA GLY A 71 -1.76 -7.45 -0.54
C GLY A 71 -2.60 -6.20 -0.23
N ASN A 72 -2.45 -5.57 0.95
CA ASN A 72 -3.16 -4.33 1.23
C ASN A 72 -2.69 -3.20 0.28
N PRO A 73 -3.59 -2.56 -0.49
CA PRO A 73 -3.22 -1.56 -1.48
C PRO A 73 -2.49 -0.34 -0.90
N ASN A 74 -2.84 0.10 0.31
CA ASN A 74 -2.17 1.23 0.94
C ASN A 74 -0.73 0.90 1.37
N CYS A 75 -0.45 -0.36 1.74
CA CYS A 75 0.91 -0.80 2.05
C CYS A 75 1.69 -1.10 0.77
N LEU A 76 1.02 -1.64 -0.24
CA LEU A 76 1.62 -1.93 -1.52
C LEU A 76 2.13 -0.64 -2.20
N GLU A 77 1.33 0.43 -2.20
CA GLU A 77 1.73 1.71 -2.79
C GLU A 77 2.97 2.32 -2.12
N MET A 78 3.19 2.06 -0.82
CA MET A 78 4.35 2.57 -0.09
C MET A 78 5.68 2.02 -0.66
N LEU A 79 5.68 0.83 -1.25
CA LEU A 79 6.86 0.26 -1.92
C LEU A 79 7.28 1.05 -3.16
N TRP A 80 6.35 1.76 -3.80
CA TRP A 80 6.57 2.63 -4.97
C TRP A 80 6.39 4.10 -4.63
N SER A 81 6.64 4.46 -3.37
CA SER A 81 6.60 5.85 -2.97
C SER A 81 7.64 6.67 -3.72
N LYS A 82 7.24 7.86 -4.16
CA LYS A 82 8.13 8.83 -4.82
C LYS A 82 9.03 9.56 -3.86
N GLU A 83 8.71 9.52 -2.57
CA GLU A 83 9.41 10.27 -1.53
C GLU A 83 9.41 9.46 -0.23
N THR A 84 10.60 9.28 0.32
CA THR A 84 10.80 8.70 1.65
C THR A 84 11.74 9.60 2.43
N GLU A 85 11.52 9.75 3.73
CA GLU A 85 12.33 10.58 4.62
C GLU A 85 12.77 9.75 5.82
N ASP A 86 14.02 9.93 6.24
CA ASP A 86 14.61 9.33 7.45
C ASP A 86 14.42 7.81 7.60
N LEU A 87 14.31 7.10 6.45
CA LEU A 87 14.07 5.67 6.44
C LEU A 87 15.33 4.92 6.91
N TYR A 88 15.19 4.06 7.92
CA TYR A 88 16.28 3.22 8.39
C TYR A 88 16.72 2.24 7.28
N PHE A 89 18.03 2.07 7.12
CA PHE A 89 18.63 1.25 6.06
C PHE A 89 18.07 -0.18 5.99
N ASP A 90 17.87 -0.84 7.12
CA ASP A 90 17.32 -2.19 7.16
C ASP A 90 15.86 -2.24 6.72
N LEU A 91 15.08 -1.18 6.99
CA LEU A 91 13.72 -1.06 6.54
C LEU A 91 13.64 -0.73 5.05
N GLU A 92 14.55 0.10 4.53
CA GLU A 92 14.70 0.36 3.10
C GLU A 92 15.02 -0.95 2.35
N THR A 93 16.00 -1.72 2.85
CA THR A 93 16.34 -3.04 2.30
C THR A 93 15.14 -3.99 2.30
N TYR A 94 14.38 -4.03 3.40
CA TYR A 94 13.14 -4.80 3.49
C TYR A 94 12.13 -4.38 2.41
N MET A 95 11.94 -3.07 2.20
CA MET A 95 11.00 -2.56 1.20
C MET A 95 11.44 -2.92 -0.22
N ASP A 96 12.73 -2.91 -0.52
CA ASP A 96 13.26 -3.31 -1.83
C ASP A 96 13.07 -4.83 -2.08
N GLU A 97 13.32 -5.66 -1.09
CA GLU A 97 13.05 -7.10 -1.18
C GLU A 97 11.54 -7.36 -1.38
N ALA A 98 10.68 -6.63 -0.66
CA ALA A 98 9.24 -6.72 -0.81
C ALA A 98 8.78 -6.24 -2.20
N ARG A 99 9.33 -5.14 -2.73
CA ARG A 99 9.07 -4.66 -4.09
C ARG A 99 9.40 -5.74 -5.11
N SER A 100 10.59 -6.33 -5.01
CA SER A 100 11.01 -7.43 -5.87
C SER A 100 10.06 -8.64 -5.82
N MET A 101 9.51 -8.97 -4.66
CA MET A 101 8.51 -10.03 -4.55
C MET A 101 7.27 -9.76 -5.40
N PHE A 102 6.73 -8.53 -5.35
CA PHE A 102 5.56 -8.15 -6.16
C PHE A 102 5.88 -7.99 -7.65
N GLU A 103 7.07 -7.53 -8.00
CA GLU A 103 7.58 -7.48 -9.38
C GLU A 103 7.74 -8.89 -9.99
N ASN A 104 7.90 -9.90 -9.16
CA ASN A 104 7.92 -11.30 -9.58
C ASN A 104 6.54 -11.99 -9.59
N GLY A 105 5.45 -11.22 -9.40
CA GLY A 105 4.06 -11.70 -9.54
C GLY A 105 3.47 -12.35 -8.28
N TYR A 106 4.06 -12.12 -7.10
CA TYR A 106 3.50 -12.64 -5.84
C TYR A 106 2.03 -12.24 -5.64
N LEU A 107 1.59 -11.13 -6.22
CA LEU A 107 0.23 -10.63 -6.02
C LEU A 107 -0.85 -11.66 -6.41
N VAL A 108 -0.55 -12.61 -7.30
CA VAL A 108 -1.47 -13.71 -7.64
C VAL A 108 -1.87 -14.55 -6.42
N MET A 109 -0.98 -14.70 -5.44
CA MET A 109 -1.20 -15.48 -4.22
C MET A 109 -2.27 -14.86 -3.29
N VAL A 110 -2.40 -13.53 -3.35
CA VAL A 110 -3.25 -12.74 -2.43
C VAL A 110 -4.22 -11.83 -3.17
N PHE A 111 -4.40 -12.06 -4.47
CA PHE A 111 -5.17 -11.16 -5.33
C PHE A 111 -6.64 -10.98 -4.92
N PRO A 112 -7.37 -12.00 -4.46
CA PRO A 112 -8.74 -11.82 -3.99
C PRO A 112 -8.83 -10.86 -2.79
N GLN A 113 -7.87 -10.94 -1.86
CA GLN A 113 -7.77 -10.05 -0.70
C GLN A 113 -7.40 -8.62 -1.14
N PHE A 114 -6.40 -8.49 -2.03
CA PHE A 114 -6.02 -7.23 -2.64
C PHE A 114 -7.21 -6.55 -3.31
N PHE A 115 -7.91 -7.24 -4.19
CA PHE A 115 -9.06 -6.69 -4.92
C PHE A 115 -10.20 -6.26 -3.97
N SER A 116 -10.50 -7.07 -2.96
CA SER A 116 -11.48 -6.72 -1.92
C SER A 116 -11.08 -5.47 -1.15
N ALA A 117 -9.80 -5.33 -0.81
CA ALA A 117 -9.27 -4.15 -0.13
C ALA A 117 -9.32 -2.90 -1.03
N VAL A 118 -9.00 -3.02 -2.32
CA VAL A 118 -9.15 -1.93 -3.31
C VAL A 118 -10.60 -1.46 -3.37
N LYS A 119 -11.56 -2.38 -3.47
CA LYS A 119 -13.00 -2.02 -3.42
C LYS A 119 -13.32 -1.26 -2.12
N GLY A 120 -12.83 -1.73 -0.99
CA GLY A 120 -13.00 -1.07 0.30
C GLY A 120 -12.46 0.38 0.29
N VAL A 121 -11.24 0.60 -0.20
CA VAL A 121 -10.63 1.94 -0.31
C VAL A 121 -11.46 2.86 -1.19
N VAL A 122 -11.92 2.37 -2.35
CA VAL A 122 -12.70 3.16 -3.32
C VAL A 122 -14.07 3.51 -2.76
N PHE A 123 -14.86 2.51 -2.36
CA PHE A 123 -16.25 2.73 -1.97
C PHE A 123 -16.39 3.42 -0.61
N ASN A 124 -15.46 3.22 0.32
CA ASN A 124 -15.41 4.02 1.56
C ASN A 124 -15.13 5.50 1.24
N SER A 125 -14.26 5.80 0.26
CA SER A 125 -14.01 7.17 -0.18
C SER A 125 -15.24 7.79 -0.82
N LEU A 126 -15.89 7.08 -1.75
CA LEU A 126 -17.13 7.52 -2.40
C LEU A 126 -18.27 7.73 -1.40
N SER A 127 -18.44 6.83 -0.45
CA SER A 127 -19.45 6.93 0.61
C SER A 127 -19.20 8.12 1.54
N ARG A 128 -17.93 8.38 1.90
CA ARG A 128 -17.57 9.43 2.86
C ARG A 128 -17.61 10.83 2.28
N TYR A 129 -17.16 10.99 1.02
CA TYR A 129 -16.96 12.30 0.40
C TYR A 129 -17.93 12.58 -0.75
N GLY A 130 -18.81 11.63 -1.06
CA GLY A 130 -19.66 11.68 -2.26
C GLY A 130 -18.87 11.46 -3.55
N VAL A 131 -19.60 11.39 -4.66
CA VAL A 131 -18.99 11.31 -5.99
C VAL A 131 -18.65 12.72 -6.45
N ASN A 132 -17.36 12.99 -6.52
CA ASN A 132 -16.78 14.24 -7.02
C ASN A 132 -15.52 13.90 -7.83
N ARG A 133 -14.90 14.89 -8.48
CA ARG A 133 -13.70 14.68 -9.31
C ARG A 133 -12.58 13.97 -8.56
N LYS A 134 -12.35 14.31 -7.29
CA LYS A 134 -11.30 13.70 -6.46
C LYS A 134 -11.58 12.22 -6.18
N SER A 135 -12.78 11.90 -5.74
CA SER A 135 -13.15 10.52 -5.41
C SER A 135 -13.31 9.64 -6.66
N ALA A 136 -13.88 10.18 -7.73
CA ALA A 136 -14.04 9.49 -9.00
C ALA A 136 -12.71 9.23 -9.72
N SER A 137 -11.79 10.20 -9.74
CA SER A 137 -10.45 9.99 -10.31
C SER A 137 -9.65 8.92 -9.55
N ARG A 138 -9.77 8.88 -8.21
CA ARG A 138 -9.17 7.81 -7.40
C ARG A 138 -9.78 6.44 -7.70
N ALA A 139 -11.10 6.38 -7.90
CA ALA A 139 -11.79 5.14 -8.29
C ALA A 139 -11.31 4.64 -9.66
N LEU A 140 -11.20 5.54 -10.66
CA LEU A 140 -10.65 5.20 -11.98
C LEU A 140 -9.20 4.75 -11.90
N PHE A 141 -8.36 5.42 -11.10
CA PHE A 141 -6.98 5.00 -10.90
C PHE A 141 -6.90 3.55 -10.43
N TRP A 142 -7.61 3.21 -9.34
CA TRP A 142 -7.59 1.84 -8.80
C TRP A 142 -8.19 0.82 -9.75
N LYS A 143 -9.23 1.18 -10.50
CA LYS A 143 -9.79 0.32 -11.54
C LYS A 143 -8.74 -0.04 -12.59
N HIS A 144 -8.05 0.97 -13.14
CA HIS A 144 -7.00 0.77 -14.13
C HIS A 144 -5.78 0.02 -13.57
N PHE A 145 -5.41 0.29 -12.33
CA PHE A 145 -4.32 -0.43 -11.66
C PHE A 145 -4.62 -1.93 -11.60
N VAL A 146 -5.82 -2.31 -11.13
CA VAL A 146 -6.27 -3.70 -11.07
C VAL A 146 -6.31 -4.35 -12.45
N GLU A 147 -6.81 -3.65 -13.47
CA GLU A 147 -6.85 -4.14 -14.86
C GLU A 147 -5.43 -4.42 -15.37
N ARG A 148 -4.49 -3.49 -15.19
CA ARG A 148 -3.10 -3.65 -15.63
C ARG A 148 -2.43 -4.83 -14.94
N VAL A 149 -2.50 -4.89 -13.61
CA VAL A 149 -1.96 -6.01 -12.84
C VAL A 149 -2.49 -7.35 -13.33
N ALA A 150 -3.79 -7.47 -13.55
CA ALA A 150 -4.37 -8.70 -14.05
C ALA A 150 -3.96 -9.02 -15.49
N LEU A 151 -3.75 -8.01 -16.35
CA LEU A 151 -3.28 -8.20 -17.73
C LEU A 151 -1.79 -8.58 -17.81
N HIS A 152 -0.99 -8.21 -16.83
CA HIS A 152 0.45 -8.46 -16.75
C HIS A 152 0.81 -9.55 -15.72
N ASP A 153 0.02 -10.63 -15.67
CA ASP A 153 0.29 -11.83 -14.87
C ASP A 153 0.55 -11.57 -13.39
N PHE A 154 -0.17 -10.59 -12.83
CA PHE A 154 -0.11 -10.17 -11.43
C PHE A 154 1.24 -9.60 -10.97
N VAL A 155 2.07 -9.19 -11.92
CA VAL A 155 3.25 -8.37 -11.69
C VAL A 155 2.83 -6.94 -11.36
N VAL A 156 3.54 -6.29 -10.44
CA VAL A 156 3.40 -4.86 -10.13
C VAL A 156 4.69 -4.15 -10.56
N CYS A 157 4.57 -3.02 -11.25
CA CYS A 157 5.72 -2.22 -11.68
C CYS A 157 5.41 -0.72 -11.58
N ASP A 158 6.44 0.12 -11.66
CA ASP A 158 6.35 1.58 -11.55
C ASP A 158 5.31 2.21 -12.47
N GLU A 159 5.23 1.74 -13.70
CA GLU A 159 4.33 2.29 -14.73
C GLU A 159 2.85 2.18 -14.34
N PHE A 160 2.49 1.27 -13.42
CA PHE A 160 1.10 1.06 -13.00
C PHE A 160 0.63 2.15 -12.03
N TRP A 161 1.56 2.87 -11.39
CA TRP A 161 1.26 3.95 -10.45
C TRP A 161 0.93 5.28 -11.13
N SER A 162 0.55 5.25 -12.40
CA SER A 162 0.06 6.40 -13.15
C SER A 162 -1.16 6.03 -13.99
N CYS A 163 -2.12 6.95 -14.11
CA CYS A 163 -3.30 6.77 -14.93
C CYS A 163 -3.70 8.12 -15.57
N GLY A 164 -3.44 8.26 -16.86
CA GLY A 164 -3.75 9.49 -17.64
C GLY A 164 -5.22 9.86 -17.53
N LEU A 165 -6.14 8.91 -17.75
CA LEU A 165 -7.58 9.16 -17.67
C LEU A 165 -8.03 9.64 -16.27
N ALA A 166 -7.47 9.06 -15.20
CA ALA A 166 -7.78 9.50 -13.84
C ALA A 166 -7.27 10.93 -13.58
N ARG A 167 -6.11 11.28 -14.15
CA ARG A 167 -5.55 12.62 -14.07
C ARG A 167 -6.36 13.63 -14.88
N GLU A 168 -6.76 13.28 -16.09
CA GLU A 168 -7.64 14.12 -16.92
C GLU A 168 -8.96 14.39 -16.19
N LEU A 169 -9.65 13.36 -15.70
CA LEU A 169 -10.86 13.54 -14.90
C LEU A 169 -10.64 14.44 -13.68
N ARG A 170 -9.44 14.38 -13.07
CA ARG A 170 -9.10 15.15 -11.88
C ARG A 170 -9.01 16.65 -12.17
N PHE A 171 -8.43 17.04 -13.30
CA PHE A 171 -8.00 18.41 -13.59
C PHE A 171 -8.72 19.07 -14.77
N ASP A 172 -9.28 18.30 -15.71
CA ASP A 172 -10.06 18.83 -16.82
C ASP A 172 -11.53 19.01 -16.41
N GLU A 173 -11.92 20.28 -16.22
CA GLU A 173 -13.28 20.63 -15.82
C GLU A 173 -14.34 20.33 -16.88
N THR A 174 -13.92 20.11 -18.15
CA THR A 174 -14.84 19.79 -19.26
C THR A 174 -15.28 18.32 -19.24
N MET A 175 -14.55 17.44 -18.55
CA MET A 175 -14.94 16.04 -18.40
C MET A 175 -16.10 15.87 -17.42
N ASP A 176 -17.07 15.07 -17.81
CA ASP A 176 -18.17 14.69 -16.92
C ASP A 176 -17.69 13.77 -15.80
N VAL A 177 -18.14 14.05 -14.58
CA VAL A 177 -17.92 13.16 -13.44
C VAL A 177 -18.85 11.96 -13.56
N PRO A 178 -18.34 10.71 -13.60
CA PRO A 178 -19.18 9.53 -13.70
C PRO A 178 -20.14 9.42 -12.52
N LEU A 179 -21.32 8.87 -12.76
CA LEU A 179 -22.27 8.57 -11.69
C LEU A 179 -21.75 7.44 -10.80
N LEU A 180 -22.26 7.36 -9.57
CA LEU A 180 -21.91 6.26 -8.63
C LEU A 180 -22.22 4.90 -9.25
N GLU A 181 -23.39 4.80 -9.93
CA GLU A 181 -23.84 3.57 -10.58
C GLU A 181 -22.88 3.10 -11.67
N ASP A 182 -22.28 4.03 -12.44
CA ASP A 182 -21.29 3.72 -13.47
C ASP A 182 -20.00 3.16 -12.86
N LEU A 183 -19.53 3.75 -11.75
CA LEU A 183 -18.36 3.27 -11.02
C LEU A 183 -18.62 1.88 -10.41
N GLU A 184 -19.78 1.69 -9.78
CA GLU A 184 -20.18 0.39 -9.23
C GLU A 184 -20.30 -0.69 -10.31
N TYR A 185 -20.92 -0.35 -11.45
CA TYR A 185 -21.03 -1.26 -12.58
C TYR A 185 -19.65 -1.63 -13.12
N GLY A 186 -18.76 -0.64 -13.30
CA GLY A 186 -17.40 -0.86 -13.75
C GLY A 186 -16.61 -1.79 -12.84
N PHE A 187 -16.72 -1.64 -11.51
CA PHE A 187 -16.06 -2.55 -10.56
C PHE A 187 -16.68 -3.94 -10.52
N ARG A 188 -18.01 -4.08 -10.66
CA ARG A 188 -18.67 -5.39 -10.76
C ARG A 188 -18.26 -6.14 -12.03
N PHE A 189 -18.19 -5.43 -13.15
CA PHE A 189 -17.73 -6.02 -14.41
C PHE A 189 -16.27 -6.49 -14.29
N LEU A 190 -15.41 -5.63 -13.74
CA LEU A 190 -14.01 -5.94 -13.49
C LEU A 190 -13.85 -7.17 -12.58
N GLU A 191 -14.59 -7.25 -11.48
CA GLU A 191 -14.55 -8.34 -10.50
C GLU A 191 -14.71 -9.71 -11.15
N ASN A 192 -15.70 -9.85 -12.02
CA ASN A 192 -16.03 -11.13 -12.64
C ASN A 192 -14.87 -11.71 -13.46
N TRP A 193 -14.17 -10.87 -14.19
CA TRP A 193 -13.07 -11.36 -15.00
C TRP A 193 -11.71 -11.40 -14.28
N VAL A 194 -11.39 -10.42 -13.43
CA VAL A 194 -10.09 -10.42 -12.76
C VAL A 194 -9.96 -11.54 -11.73
N LEU A 195 -11.04 -11.85 -10.98
CA LEU A 195 -11.02 -12.96 -10.03
C LEU A 195 -10.90 -14.30 -10.75
N LYS A 196 -11.62 -14.47 -11.88
CA LYS A 196 -11.48 -15.68 -12.70
C LYS A 196 -10.05 -15.81 -13.23
N LYS A 197 -9.48 -14.73 -13.76
CA LYS A 197 -8.09 -14.72 -14.25
C LYS A 197 -7.09 -15.02 -13.14
N ALA A 198 -7.29 -14.49 -11.93
CA ALA A 198 -6.43 -14.77 -10.78
C ALA A 198 -6.51 -16.24 -10.34
N GLU A 199 -7.72 -16.80 -10.33
CA GLU A 199 -7.92 -18.24 -10.07
C GLU A 199 -7.18 -19.11 -11.09
N ASP A 200 -7.38 -18.83 -12.38
CA ASP A 200 -6.73 -19.56 -13.46
C ASP A 200 -5.20 -19.44 -13.39
N ALA A 201 -4.67 -18.23 -13.11
CA ALA A 201 -3.25 -18.00 -12.96
C ALA A 201 -2.67 -18.70 -11.72
N TYR A 202 -3.39 -18.68 -10.60
CA TYR A 202 -2.99 -19.40 -9.39
C TYR A 202 -2.94 -20.92 -9.62
N LEU A 203 -3.96 -21.49 -10.28
CA LEU A 203 -4.01 -22.92 -10.61
C LEU A 203 -2.94 -23.34 -11.64
N ALA A 204 -2.45 -22.42 -12.45
CA ALA A 204 -1.38 -22.64 -13.40
C ALA A 204 0.03 -22.56 -12.78
N LEU A 205 0.17 -22.15 -11.51
CA LEU A 205 1.45 -22.16 -10.82
C LEU A 205 1.95 -23.60 -10.64
N ASP A 206 3.20 -23.85 -11.04
CA ASP A 206 3.85 -25.08 -10.66
C ASP A 206 4.28 -25.07 -9.17
N ASP A 207 4.59 -26.24 -8.65
CA ASP A 207 4.98 -26.42 -7.24
C ASP A 207 6.24 -25.61 -6.89
N ALA A 208 7.16 -25.43 -7.82
CA ALA A 208 8.39 -24.70 -7.61
C ALA A 208 8.12 -23.19 -7.45
N LYS A 209 7.28 -22.63 -8.31
CA LYS A 209 6.89 -21.21 -8.24
C LYS A 209 6.03 -20.93 -6.98
N LEU A 210 5.12 -21.84 -6.67
CA LEU A 210 4.31 -21.75 -5.44
C LEU A 210 5.19 -21.79 -4.18
N LEU A 211 6.16 -22.71 -4.13
CA LEU A 211 7.13 -22.79 -3.03
C LEU A 211 7.95 -21.50 -2.93
N ARG A 212 8.49 -21.02 -4.05
CA ARG A 212 9.25 -19.77 -4.10
C ARG A 212 8.47 -18.59 -3.50
N TYR A 213 7.21 -18.41 -3.86
CA TYR A 213 6.39 -17.32 -3.31
C TYR A 213 6.19 -17.45 -1.79
N LYS A 214 5.97 -18.68 -1.29
CA LYS A 214 5.88 -18.92 0.16
C LYS A 214 7.20 -18.63 0.88
N GLU A 215 8.32 -19.01 0.29
CA GLU A 215 9.66 -18.74 0.83
C GLU A 215 9.95 -17.23 0.87
N MET A 216 9.63 -16.49 -0.20
CA MET A 216 9.80 -15.03 -0.23
C MET A 216 8.97 -14.34 0.86
N ALA A 217 7.70 -14.72 1.01
CA ALA A 217 6.84 -14.16 2.05
C ALA A 217 7.31 -14.50 3.47
N ALA A 218 7.81 -15.74 3.69
CA ALA A 218 8.39 -16.15 4.96
C ALA A 218 9.71 -15.43 5.26
N HIS A 219 10.55 -15.24 4.23
CA HIS A 219 11.79 -14.46 4.34
C HIS A 219 11.51 -13.02 4.76
N LEU A 220 10.57 -12.33 4.12
CA LEU A 220 10.19 -10.97 4.50
C LEU A 220 9.68 -10.89 5.94
N GLN A 221 8.86 -11.86 6.36
CA GLN A 221 8.40 -11.92 7.76
C GLN A 221 9.57 -12.07 8.75
N GLU A 222 10.55 -12.87 8.41
CA GLU A 222 11.72 -13.08 9.26
C GLU A 222 12.62 -11.83 9.30
N ARG A 223 12.82 -11.17 8.16
CA ARG A 223 13.51 -9.87 8.07
C ARG A 223 12.87 -8.81 8.96
N MET A 224 11.54 -8.69 8.91
CA MET A 224 10.82 -7.74 9.77
C MET A 224 10.96 -8.08 11.26
N LYS A 225 10.93 -9.36 11.63
CA LYS A 225 11.20 -9.77 13.01
C LYS A 225 12.62 -9.40 13.44
N GLN A 226 13.63 -9.69 12.61
CA GLN A 226 15.02 -9.35 12.90
C GLN A 226 15.19 -7.84 13.06
N PHE A 227 14.58 -7.04 12.21
CA PHE A 227 14.56 -5.59 12.34
C PHE A 227 13.97 -5.14 13.68
N VAL A 228 12.79 -5.61 14.05
CA VAL A 228 12.14 -5.26 15.32
C VAL A 228 12.96 -5.71 16.52
N PHE A 229 13.45 -6.96 16.53
CA PHE A 229 14.22 -7.47 17.66
C PHE A 229 15.61 -6.85 17.77
N GLY A 230 16.27 -6.53 16.63
CA GLY A 230 17.54 -5.81 16.62
C GLY A 230 17.43 -4.46 17.32
N ASN A 231 16.46 -3.67 16.95
CA ASN A 231 16.19 -2.37 17.56
C ASN A 231 15.83 -2.47 19.06
N LEU A 232 15.07 -3.50 19.47
CA LEU A 232 14.75 -3.73 20.90
C LEU A 232 16.00 -4.08 21.73
N VAL A 233 16.92 -4.85 21.17
CA VAL A 233 18.18 -5.21 21.87
C VAL A 233 19.07 -3.98 22.01
N GLU A 234 19.21 -3.15 20.98
CA GLU A 234 19.97 -1.91 21.03
C GLU A 234 19.44 -0.96 22.10
N GLU A 235 18.11 -0.72 22.13
CA GLU A 235 17.46 0.09 23.16
C GLU A 235 17.73 -0.41 24.58
N LEU A 236 17.65 -1.73 24.80
CA LEU A 236 17.92 -2.32 26.11
C LEU A 236 19.39 -2.19 26.52
N CYS A 237 20.32 -2.25 25.58
CA CYS A 237 21.74 -2.01 25.85
C CYS A 237 21.98 -0.54 26.25
N GLU A 238 21.38 0.41 25.57
CA GLU A 238 21.54 1.84 25.87
C GLU A 238 20.96 2.24 27.23
N LYS A 239 19.84 1.63 27.64
CA LYS A 239 19.22 1.91 28.97
C LYS A 239 19.99 1.34 30.16
N ASN A 240 20.94 0.43 29.95
CA ASN A 240 21.71 -0.22 31.01
C ASN A 240 23.13 0.33 31.16
N TYR A 241 23.50 1.36 30.43
CA TYR A 241 24.74 2.13 30.57
C TYR A 241 24.43 3.59 30.94
#